data_7e5cbabdf9f720ed3718a0e9862f7713
#
_entry.id   7e5cbabdf9f720ed3718a0e9862f7713
#
_cell.length_a   1.000
_cell.length_b   1.000
_cell.length_c   1.000
_cell.angle_alpha   90.00
_cell.angle_beta   90.00
_cell.angle_gamma   90.00
#
_symmetry.space_group_name_H-M   'P 1'
#
loop_
_entity.id
_entity.type
_entity.pdbx_description
1 polymer ?
#
loop_
_entity_poly.entity_id
_entity_poly.type
_entity_poly.pdbx_seq_one_letter_code
_entity_poly.pdbx_strand_id
1 'polypeptide(L)'
;MNCKQWIFDMDGTLTDSMTAVWENAPLALLRRYGREPKADLRTTLLSMGMADGAQYLIREYALPLKPEDYFGVMRSVIAELYESVELKPGVRELLARLKAEGARMCICSNTWSDQCKAVLTRLGLDDHFEFYIEAQGPLHKSRPDVFFEALHRLGGTDPRTCAVCEDSLYAART
;
A
#
# COMPACT_ATOMS: atom_id res chain seq x y z
N MET A 1 6.85 11.60 -22.98
CA MET A 1 5.67 10.70 -23.02
C MET A 1 4.44 11.55 -22.82
N ASN A 2 3.42 11.38 -23.64
CA ASN A 2 2.20 12.19 -23.54
C ASN A 2 1.12 11.40 -22.78
N CYS A 3 1.48 10.89 -21.58
CA CYS A 3 0.54 10.17 -20.73
C CYS A 3 -0.38 11.17 -20.01
N LYS A 4 -1.68 10.99 -20.23
CA LYS A 4 -2.73 11.81 -19.59
C LYS A 4 -3.31 11.16 -18.35
N GLN A 5 -3.19 9.84 -18.21
CA GLN A 5 -3.67 9.06 -17.09
C GLN A 5 -2.47 8.47 -16.32
N TRP A 6 -2.52 8.55 -15.01
CA TRP A 6 -1.47 8.05 -14.13
C TRP A 6 -2.07 7.24 -12.99
N ILE A 7 -1.59 6.03 -12.84
CA ILE A 7 -1.97 5.11 -11.78
C ILE A 7 -0.77 4.95 -10.86
N PHE A 8 -0.93 5.31 -9.61
CA PHE A 8 0.14 5.21 -8.62
C PHE A 8 -0.16 4.14 -7.58
N ASP A 9 0.79 3.29 -7.33
CA ASP A 9 0.86 2.62 -6.05
C ASP A 9 1.29 3.62 -4.97
N MET A 10 1.02 3.30 -3.69
CA MET A 10 1.38 4.16 -2.56
C MET A 10 2.63 3.67 -1.85
N ASP A 11 2.62 2.44 -1.36
CA ASP A 11 3.64 1.90 -0.46
C ASP A 11 4.92 1.53 -1.20
N GLY A 12 6.04 2.16 -0.86
CA GLY A 12 7.29 1.95 -1.58
C GLY A 12 7.39 2.73 -2.89
N THR A 13 6.28 3.29 -3.40
CA THR A 13 6.22 4.11 -4.61
C THR A 13 6.14 5.60 -4.30
N LEU A 14 5.07 6.06 -3.67
CA LEU A 14 4.91 7.46 -3.23
C LEU A 14 5.48 7.68 -1.85
N THR A 15 5.32 6.72 -0.95
CA THR A 15 5.72 6.79 0.45
C THR A 15 6.88 5.86 0.75
N ASP A 16 7.74 6.25 1.71
CA ASP A 16 8.83 5.40 2.20
C ASP A 16 8.34 4.48 3.34
N SER A 17 7.28 3.73 3.06
CA SER A 17 6.54 2.93 4.04
C SER A 17 7.00 1.48 4.15
N MET A 18 7.79 0.96 3.20
CA MET A 18 8.14 -0.47 3.23
C MET A 18 8.85 -0.86 4.53
N THR A 19 9.88 -0.13 4.91
CA THR A 19 10.58 -0.38 6.19
C THR A 19 9.82 0.22 7.37
N ALA A 20 9.31 1.46 7.23
CA ALA A 20 8.66 2.17 8.33
C ALA A 20 7.38 1.50 8.81
N VAL A 21 6.59 0.92 7.92
CA VAL A 21 5.29 0.30 8.22
C VAL A 21 5.36 -1.21 8.08
N TRP A 22 5.56 -1.71 6.86
CA TRP A 22 5.33 -3.13 6.55
C TRP A 22 6.31 -4.08 7.23
N GLU A 23 7.59 -3.72 7.31
CA GLU A 23 8.58 -4.51 8.06
C GLU A 23 8.43 -4.35 9.58
N ASN A 24 7.92 -3.20 10.03
CA ASN A 24 7.74 -2.91 11.45
C ASN A 24 6.39 -3.35 12.01
N ALA A 25 5.36 -3.55 11.21
CA ALA A 25 4.03 -3.89 11.70
C ALA A 25 3.99 -5.15 12.59
N PRO A 26 4.64 -6.27 12.24
CA PRO A 26 4.70 -7.43 13.14
C PRO A 26 5.41 -7.11 14.45
N LEU A 27 6.49 -6.31 14.41
CA LEU A 27 7.24 -5.92 15.61
C LEU A 27 6.41 -5.00 16.51
N ALA A 28 5.69 -4.04 15.94
CA ALA A 28 4.83 -3.14 16.67
C ALA A 28 3.64 -3.91 17.31
N LEU A 29 3.07 -4.88 16.59
CA LEU A 29 2.06 -5.77 17.14
C LEU A 29 2.59 -6.52 18.37
N LEU A 30 3.77 -7.13 18.27
CA LEU A 30 4.37 -7.87 19.37
C LEU A 30 4.62 -6.96 20.59
N ARG A 31 5.19 -5.77 20.37
CA ARG A 31 5.41 -4.77 21.42
C ARG A 31 4.10 -4.35 22.11
N ARG A 32 3.03 -4.16 21.36
CA ARG A 32 1.68 -3.83 21.92
C ARG A 32 1.21 -4.85 22.95
N TYR A 33 1.59 -6.13 22.76
CA TYR A 33 1.27 -7.23 23.67
C TYR A 33 2.43 -7.63 24.61
N GLY A 34 3.48 -6.80 24.71
CA GLY A 34 4.62 -7.07 25.60
C GLY A 34 5.38 -8.33 25.22
N ARG A 35 5.49 -8.62 23.93
CA ARG A 35 6.24 -9.76 23.40
C ARG A 35 7.52 -9.31 22.71
N GLU A 36 8.62 -10.01 22.98
CA GLU A 36 9.89 -9.77 22.31
C GLU A 36 9.98 -10.59 21.01
N PRO A 37 10.33 -9.97 19.88
CA PRO A 37 10.48 -10.69 18.62
C PRO A 37 11.71 -11.60 18.63
N LYS A 38 11.60 -12.80 18.07
CA LYS A 38 12.75 -13.67 17.79
C LYS A 38 13.61 -13.08 16.68
N ALA A 39 14.91 -13.39 16.70
CA ALA A 39 15.88 -12.86 15.73
C ALA A 39 15.57 -13.25 14.28
N ASP A 40 14.93 -14.39 14.07
CA ASP A 40 14.55 -14.93 12.77
C ASP A 40 13.13 -14.57 12.31
N LEU A 41 12.39 -13.76 13.09
CA LEU A 41 10.99 -13.43 12.81
C LEU A 41 10.76 -12.93 11.38
N ARG A 42 11.60 -11.99 10.93
CA ARG A 42 11.47 -11.41 9.58
C ARG A 42 11.61 -12.50 8.50
N THR A 43 12.65 -13.30 8.59
CA THR A 43 12.91 -14.37 7.61
C THR A 43 11.79 -15.41 7.62
N THR A 44 11.27 -15.73 8.79
CA THR A 44 10.17 -16.67 8.97
C THR A 44 8.90 -16.14 8.30
N LEU A 45 8.52 -14.88 8.55
CA LEU A 45 7.32 -14.28 7.97
C LEU A 45 7.42 -14.10 6.45
N LEU A 46 8.59 -13.79 5.91
CA LEU A 46 8.81 -13.67 4.47
C LEU A 46 8.55 -14.98 3.70
N SER A 47 8.65 -16.14 4.37
CA SER A 47 8.37 -17.45 3.76
C SER A 47 6.90 -17.87 3.84
N MET A 48 6.04 -17.06 4.46
CA MET A 48 4.63 -17.36 4.74
C MET A 48 3.69 -16.46 3.98
N GLY A 49 2.49 -16.97 3.66
CA GLY A 49 1.37 -16.13 3.27
C GLY A 49 0.82 -15.33 4.47
N MET A 50 0.05 -14.26 4.19
CA MET A 50 -0.48 -13.38 5.25
C MET A 50 -1.29 -14.14 6.32
N ALA A 51 -2.15 -15.10 5.91
CA ALA A 51 -2.96 -15.88 6.83
C ALA A 51 -2.11 -16.81 7.71
N ASP A 52 -1.10 -17.44 7.12
CA ASP A 52 -0.18 -18.34 7.85
C ASP A 52 0.70 -17.52 8.80
N GLY A 53 1.19 -16.37 8.38
CA GLY A 53 1.95 -15.43 9.21
C GLY A 53 1.14 -14.94 10.40
N ALA A 54 -0.14 -14.63 10.21
CA ALA A 54 -1.05 -14.26 11.29
C ALA A 54 -1.20 -15.39 12.33
N GLN A 55 -1.46 -16.62 11.86
CA GLN A 55 -1.56 -17.78 12.74
C GLN A 55 -0.24 -18.09 13.47
N TYR A 56 0.88 -17.95 12.76
CA TYR A 56 2.20 -18.11 13.36
C TYR A 56 2.40 -17.12 14.51
N LEU A 57 2.16 -15.82 14.26
CA LEU A 57 2.33 -14.80 15.31
C LEU A 57 1.42 -15.04 16.53
N ILE A 58 0.17 -15.40 16.32
CA ILE A 58 -0.77 -15.69 17.40
C ILE A 58 -0.27 -16.87 18.26
N ARG A 59 0.14 -17.97 17.64
CA ARG A 59 0.55 -19.18 18.34
C ARG A 59 1.94 -19.04 18.98
N GLU A 60 2.90 -18.60 18.18
CA GLU A 60 4.31 -18.56 18.57
C GLU A 60 4.58 -17.59 19.72
N TYR A 61 3.84 -16.47 19.74
CA TYR A 61 3.98 -15.44 20.77
C TYR A 61 2.86 -15.46 21.80
N ALA A 62 1.99 -16.47 21.76
CA ALA A 62 0.83 -16.59 22.64
C ALA A 62 0.06 -15.26 22.75
N LEU A 63 -0.26 -14.66 21.60
CA LEU A 63 -1.02 -13.41 21.57
C LEU A 63 -2.45 -13.68 22.05
N PRO A 64 -3.05 -12.82 22.88
CA PRO A 64 -4.42 -12.96 23.34
C PRO A 64 -5.41 -12.46 22.24
N LEU A 65 -5.24 -13.00 21.03
CA LEU A 65 -6.03 -12.66 19.84
C LEU A 65 -6.66 -13.92 19.26
N LYS A 66 -7.89 -13.80 18.83
CA LYS A 66 -8.49 -14.79 17.96
C LYS A 66 -8.07 -14.52 16.51
N PRO A 67 -7.97 -15.56 15.65
CA PRO A 67 -7.62 -15.37 14.24
C PRO A 67 -8.50 -14.36 13.50
N GLU A 68 -9.81 -14.34 13.82
CA GLU A 68 -10.78 -13.41 13.23
C GLU A 68 -10.52 -11.93 13.61
N ASP A 69 -9.94 -11.67 14.77
CA ASP A 69 -9.66 -10.31 15.26
C ASP A 69 -8.30 -9.77 14.79
N TYR A 70 -7.39 -10.67 14.36
CA TYR A 70 -6.01 -10.33 14.04
C TYR A 70 -5.89 -9.20 13.02
N PHE A 71 -6.61 -9.30 11.90
CA PHE A 71 -6.51 -8.32 10.83
C PHE A 71 -7.03 -6.94 11.23
N GLY A 72 -8.07 -6.89 12.08
CA GLY A 72 -8.57 -5.64 12.65
C GLY A 72 -7.53 -4.95 13.55
N VAL A 73 -6.86 -5.74 14.41
CA VAL A 73 -5.80 -5.23 15.28
C VAL A 73 -4.58 -4.82 14.46
N MET A 74 -4.17 -5.63 13.49
CA MET A 74 -3.04 -5.30 12.61
C MET A 74 -3.29 -4.02 11.82
N ARG A 75 -4.52 -3.81 11.33
CA ARG A 75 -4.92 -2.59 10.65
C ARG A 75 -4.74 -1.35 11.55
N SER A 76 -5.06 -1.44 12.84
CA SER A 76 -4.83 -0.32 13.77
C SER A 76 -3.34 -0.07 14.02
N VAL A 77 -2.53 -1.14 14.12
CA VAL A 77 -1.07 -1.02 14.24
C VAL A 77 -0.48 -0.32 13.01
N ILE A 78 -0.90 -0.73 11.83
CA ILE A 78 -0.46 -0.14 10.57
C ILE A 78 -0.86 1.34 10.49
N ALA A 79 -2.08 1.69 10.90
CA ALA A 79 -2.54 3.09 10.92
C ALA A 79 -1.65 3.97 11.81
N GLU A 80 -1.26 3.50 12.99
CA GLU A 80 -0.35 4.22 13.88
C GLU A 80 1.04 4.40 13.27
N LEU A 81 1.58 3.37 12.60
CA LEU A 81 2.87 3.46 11.93
C LEU A 81 2.85 4.46 10.77
N TYR A 82 1.72 4.58 10.08
CA TYR A 82 1.56 5.55 8.99
C TYR A 82 1.60 7.01 9.45
N GLU A 83 1.40 7.31 10.74
CA GLU A 83 1.47 8.69 11.24
C GLU A 83 2.83 9.34 11.03
N SER A 84 3.91 8.56 10.98
CA SER A 84 5.28 9.04 10.80
C SER A 84 5.85 8.84 9.39
N VAL A 85 5.09 8.24 8.49
CA VAL A 85 5.58 7.95 7.14
C VAL A 85 5.76 9.23 6.32
N GLU A 86 6.89 9.32 5.62
CA GLU A 86 7.24 10.43 4.75
C GLU A 86 7.12 10.04 3.26
N LEU A 87 7.11 11.04 2.40
CA LEU A 87 7.16 10.84 0.96
C LEU A 87 8.57 10.42 0.52
N LYS A 88 8.63 9.65 -0.54
CA LYS A 88 9.90 9.48 -1.25
C LYS A 88 10.35 10.80 -1.90
N PRO A 89 11.68 11.01 -2.02
CA PRO A 89 12.23 12.22 -2.65
C PRO A 89 11.66 12.45 -4.05
N GLY A 90 11.28 13.69 -4.35
CA GLY A 90 10.79 14.11 -5.66
C GLY A 90 9.32 13.82 -5.95
N VAL A 91 8.61 13.12 -5.05
CA VAL A 91 7.19 12.77 -5.25
C VAL A 91 6.32 14.01 -5.30
N ARG A 92 6.50 14.95 -4.36
CA ARG A 92 5.69 16.17 -4.29
C ARG A 92 5.83 17.01 -5.56
N GLU A 93 7.04 17.18 -6.03
CA GLU A 93 7.35 17.93 -7.25
C GLU A 93 6.79 17.25 -8.50
N LEU A 94 6.89 15.91 -8.57
CA LEU A 94 6.33 15.13 -9.67
C LEU A 94 4.81 15.30 -9.74
N LEU A 95 4.10 15.08 -8.62
CA LEU A 95 2.63 15.16 -8.59
C LEU A 95 2.14 16.58 -8.89
N ALA A 96 2.79 17.61 -8.34
CA ALA A 96 2.46 19.01 -8.63
C ALA A 96 2.62 19.34 -10.12
N ARG A 97 3.70 18.87 -10.75
CA ARG A 97 3.93 19.04 -12.19
C ARG A 97 2.87 18.33 -13.01
N LEU A 98 2.57 17.07 -12.71
CA LEU A 98 1.55 16.30 -13.43
C LEU A 98 0.18 16.95 -13.31
N LYS A 99 -0.19 17.43 -12.12
CA LYS A 99 -1.44 18.16 -11.91
C LYS A 99 -1.49 19.46 -12.75
N ALA A 100 -0.40 20.21 -12.79
CA ALA A 100 -0.30 21.43 -13.62
C ALA A 100 -0.38 21.14 -15.12
N GLU A 101 0.08 19.98 -15.57
CA GLU A 101 -0.01 19.49 -16.95
C GLU A 101 -1.41 18.91 -17.28
N GLY A 102 -2.34 18.91 -16.31
CA GLY A 102 -3.70 18.40 -16.49
C GLY A 102 -3.79 16.87 -16.50
N ALA A 103 -2.82 16.18 -15.92
CA ALA A 103 -2.87 14.73 -15.79
C ALA A 103 -3.96 14.31 -14.80
N ARG A 104 -4.68 13.25 -15.14
CA ARG A 104 -5.63 12.59 -14.25
C ARG A 104 -4.93 11.47 -13.50
N MET A 105 -5.10 11.43 -12.19
CA MET A 105 -4.33 10.55 -11.32
C MET A 105 -5.23 9.78 -10.37
N CYS A 106 -4.89 8.52 -10.09
CA CYS A 106 -5.53 7.71 -9.05
C CYS A 106 -4.52 6.88 -8.27
N ILE A 107 -4.94 6.40 -7.10
CA ILE A 107 -4.21 5.42 -6.32
C ILE A 107 -4.76 4.02 -6.62
N CYS A 108 -3.85 3.06 -6.79
CA CYS A 108 -4.16 1.63 -6.86
C CYS A 108 -3.18 0.90 -5.94
N SER A 109 -3.62 0.53 -4.74
CA SER A 109 -2.76 -0.05 -3.70
C SER A 109 -3.36 -1.33 -3.12
N ASN A 110 -2.51 -2.22 -2.61
CA ASN A 110 -2.93 -3.36 -1.79
C ASN A 110 -3.37 -2.92 -0.38
N THR A 111 -3.02 -1.69 0.03
CA THR A 111 -3.45 -1.07 1.28
C THR A 111 -4.90 -0.60 1.16
N TRP A 112 -5.64 -0.65 2.27
CA TRP A 112 -7.02 -0.19 2.33
C TRP A 112 -7.16 1.26 1.87
N SER A 113 -8.16 1.50 1.04
CA SER A 113 -8.36 2.81 0.40
C SER A 113 -8.51 3.97 1.37
N ASP A 114 -9.18 3.74 2.53
CA ASP A 114 -9.34 4.75 3.57
C ASP A 114 -8.02 5.07 4.29
N GLN A 115 -7.15 4.07 4.49
CA GLN A 115 -5.80 4.32 5.03
C GLN A 115 -4.93 5.07 4.03
N CYS A 116 -4.94 4.68 2.75
CA CYS A 116 -4.24 5.42 1.70
C CYS A 116 -4.68 6.89 1.70
N LYS A 117 -5.98 7.13 1.74
CA LYS A 117 -6.55 8.48 1.77
C LYS A 117 -6.11 9.25 3.03
N ALA A 118 -6.15 8.64 4.21
CA ALA A 118 -5.72 9.27 5.44
C ALA A 118 -4.24 9.70 5.39
N VAL A 119 -3.36 8.81 4.90
CA VAL A 119 -1.93 9.10 4.72
C VAL A 119 -1.71 10.26 3.75
N LEU A 120 -2.34 10.21 2.57
CA LEU A 120 -2.16 11.23 1.55
C LEU A 120 -2.80 12.56 1.94
N THR A 121 -3.89 12.55 2.71
CA THR A 121 -4.47 13.77 3.33
C THR A 121 -3.48 14.39 4.31
N ARG A 122 -2.90 13.61 5.23
CA ARG A 122 -1.88 14.09 6.18
C ARG A 122 -0.67 14.70 5.46
N LEU A 123 -0.26 14.10 4.35
CA LEU A 123 0.86 14.57 3.53
C LEU A 123 0.47 15.73 2.58
N GLY A 124 -0.80 16.15 2.55
CA GLY A 124 -1.29 17.25 1.72
C GLY A 124 -1.32 16.93 0.22
N LEU A 125 -1.62 15.68 -0.13
CA LEU A 125 -1.60 15.19 -1.52
C LEU A 125 -2.93 14.54 -1.97
N ASP A 126 -3.93 14.39 -1.08
CA ASP A 126 -5.21 13.74 -1.42
C ASP A 126 -5.89 14.38 -2.64
N ASP A 127 -5.83 15.70 -2.76
CA ASP A 127 -6.44 16.48 -3.84
C ASP A 127 -5.75 16.32 -5.22
N HIS A 128 -4.68 15.53 -5.31
CA HIS A 128 -4.05 15.15 -6.57
C HIS A 128 -4.73 13.93 -7.20
N PHE A 129 -5.50 13.15 -6.42
CA PHE A 129 -6.06 11.88 -6.87
C PHE A 129 -7.57 11.92 -6.93
N GLU A 130 -8.13 11.43 -8.04
CA GLU A 130 -9.58 11.43 -8.25
C GLU A 130 -10.28 10.34 -7.45
N PHE A 131 -9.62 9.21 -7.26
CA PHE A 131 -10.14 8.06 -6.51
C PHE A 131 -9.02 7.11 -6.07
N TYR A 132 -9.42 6.15 -5.25
CA TYR A 132 -8.58 5.09 -4.70
C TYR A 132 -9.16 3.74 -5.07
N ILE A 133 -8.30 2.80 -5.49
CA ILE A 133 -8.65 1.40 -5.73
C ILE A 133 -7.88 0.54 -4.74
N GLU A 134 -8.62 -0.27 -3.99
CA GLU A 134 -8.07 -1.31 -3.15
C GLU A 134 -7.82 -2.55 -4.00
N ALA A 135 -6.55 -2.84 -4.28
CA ALA A 135 -6.14 -3.88 -5.20
C ALA A 135 -6.13 -5.27 -4.53
N GLN A 136 -7.29 -5.75 -4.11
CA GLN A 136 -7.48 -7.02 -3.41
C GLN A 136 -8.50 -7.92 -4.12
N GLY A 137 -8.47 -9.22 -3.79
CA GLY A 137 -9.41 -10.17 -4.35
C GLY A 137 -9.39 -10.23 -5.88
N PRO A 138 -10.53 -10.03 -6.56
CA PRO A 138 -10.59 -10.04 -8.03
C PRO A 138 -9.77 -8.96 -8.70
N LEU A 139 -9.52 -7.85 -8.01
CA LEU A 139 -8.73 -6.72 -8.49
C LEU A 139 -7.26 -6.75 -8.03
N HIS A 140 -6.75 -7.91 -7.62
CA HIS A 140 -5.35 -8.05 -7.21
C HIS A 140 -4.40 -7.69 -8.36
N LYS A 141 -3.30 -6.98 -8.05
CA LYS A 141 -2.33 -6.45 -9.04
C LYS A 141 -1.57 -7.51 -9.85
N SER A 142 -1.71 -8.81 -9.53
CA SER A 142 -1.23 -9.90 -10.38
C SER A 142 -2.10 -10.12 -11.63
N ARG A 143 -3.16 -9.36 -11.78
CA ARG A 143 -4.07 -9.39 -12.92
C ARG A 143 -4.19 -8.01 -13.54
N PRO A 144 -4.24 -7.89 -14.87
CA PRO A 144 -4.33 -6.60 -15.55
C PRO A 144 -5.67 -5.88 -15.32
N ASP A 145 -6.70 -6.59 -14.86
CA ASP A 145 -8.06 -6.07 -14.69
C ASP A 145 -8.08 -4.78 -13.85
N VAL A 146 -7.32 -4.71 -12.76
CA VAL A 146 -7.27 -3.54 -11.88
C VAL A 146 -6.72 -2.30 -12.59
N PHE A 147 -5.73 -2.48 -13.45
CA PHE A 147 -5.13 -1.36 -14.19
C PHE A 147 -6.05 -0.88 -15.32
N PHE A 148 -6.77 -1.80 -15.99
CA PHE A 148 -7.79 -1.43 -16.97
C PHE A 148 -8.98 -0.73 -16.32
N GLU A 149 -9.42 -1.18 -15.14
CA GLU A 149 -10.47 -0.51 -14.37
C GLU A 149 -10.04 0.92 -13.99
N ALA A 150 -8.81 1.08 -13.48
CA ALA A 150 -8.26 2.39 -13.15
C ALA A 150 -8.19 3.30 -14.38
N LEU A 151 -7.66 2.80 -15.50
CA LEU A 151 -7.57 3.53 -16.76
C LEU A 151 -8.95 4.00 -17.24
N HIS A 152 -9.93 3.09 -17.25
CA HIS A 152 -11.30 3.39 -17.66
C HIS A 152 -11.93 4.48 -16.78
N ARG A 153 -11.79 4.38 -15.46
CA ARG A 153 -12.31 5.39 -14.52
C ARG A 153 -11.61 6.73 -14.66
N LEU A 154 -10.34 6.75 -15.10
CA LEU A 154 -9.62 7.97 -15.48
C LEU A 154 -10.01 8.48 -16.89
N GLY A 155 -11.03 7.89 -17.52
CA GLY A 155 -11.51 8.28 -18.85
C GLY A 155 -10.57 7.90 -20.00
N GLY A 156 -9.62 7.00 -19.76
CA GLY A 156 -8.72 6.47 -20.78
C GLY A 156 -9.26 5.18 -21.41
N THR A 157 -8.91 4.94 -22.67
CA THR A 157 -9.26 3.71 -23.40
C THR A 157 -8.05 3.02 -24.00
N ASP A 158 -6.95 3.74 -24.16
CA ASP A 158 -5.71 3.21 -24.75
C ASP A 158 -4.63 3.12 -23.66
N PRO A 159 -4.20 1.91 -23.24
CA PRO A 159 -3.19 1.72 -22.21
C PRO A 159 -1.84 2.36 -22.56
N ARG A 160 -1.56 2.61 -23.85
CA ARG A 160 -0.33 3.29 -24.29
C ARG A 160 -0.28 4.77 -23.90
N THR A 161 -1.41 5.34 -23.48
CA THR A 161 -1.50 6.74 -22.99
C THR A 161 -1.51 6.84 -21.48
N CYS A 162 -1.41 5.72 -20.78
CA CYS A 162 -1.40 5.61 -19.31
C CYS A 162 -0.01 5.26 -18.79
N ALA A 163 0.37 5.86 -17.70
CA ALA A 163 1.55 5.45 -16.93
C ALA A 163 1.13 4.79 -15.63
N VAL A 164 1.85 3.73 -15.25
CA VAL A 164 1.73 3.07 -13.95
C VAL A 164 3.06 3.24 -13.22
N CYS A 165 3.01 3.72 -11.98
CA CYS A 165 4.15 3.81 -11.07
C CYS A 165 3.99 2.76 -9.99
N GLU A 166 4.98 1.87 -9.88
CA GLU A 166 4.90 0.67 -9.04
C GLU A 166 6.30 0.22 -8.64
N ASP A 167 6.52 -0.15 -7.38
CA ASP A 167 7.80 -0.68 -6.88
C ASP A 167 7.84 -2.21 -6.89
N SER A 168 6.69 -2.85 -6.92
CA SER A 168 6.57 -4.31 -6.88
C SER A 168 6.72 -4.92 -8.27
N LEU A 169 7.77 -5.73 -8.45
CA LEU A 169 8.11 -6.31 -9.76
C LEU A 169 7.00 -7.15 -10.37
N TYR A 170 6.21 -7.87 -9.57
CA TYR A 170 5.12 -8.69 -10.09
C TYR A 170 4.01 -7.82 -10.68
N ALA A 171 3.68 -6.70 -10.02
CA ALA A 171 2.66 -5.77 -10.49
C ALA A 171 3.14 -4.96 -11.71
N ALA A 172 4.41 -4.55 -11.71
CA ALA A 172 5.02 -3.86 -12.84
C ALA A 172 5.11 -4.72 -14.12
N ARG A 173 5.10 -6.05 -13.98
CA ARG A 173 5.09 -7.01 -15.11
C ARG A 173 3.70 -7.35 -15.62
N THR A 174 2.66 -7.03 -14.85
CA THR A 174 1.27 -7.27 -15.22
C THR A 174 0.79 -6.26 -16.25
#